data_75e9aa6d3ae60f5aa3787db3c61bdb6d
#
_entry.id   75e9aa6d3ae60f5aa3787db3c61bdb6d
#
_cell.length_a   1.000
_cell.length_b   1.000
_cell.length_c   1.000
_cell.angle_alpha   90.00
_cell.angle_beta   90.00
_cell.angle_gamma   90.00
#
_symmetry.space_group_name_H-M   'P 1'
#
loop_
_entity.id
_entity.type
_entity.pdbx_description
1 polymer ?
#
loop_
_entity_poly.entity_id
_entity_poly.type
_entity_poly.pdbx_seq_one_letter_code
_entity_poly.pdbx_strand_id
1 'polypeptide(L)'
;NQMKYYVKEIKLMIQNKKIIKCSSVKNKKIFDLTIGGFGLTGVILSAKIKLKKINSSLINQKVIGFSSYDQFFAHSNEIKKYEYYVSWIQYFDNQRIKGLSYFGNHSKDKKIYNIKIRDQKLNLFYYSILKLFTQNYYCIKILNFFHQLLKSNFYKKTVNL
;
A
#
# COMPACT_ATOMS: atom_id res chain seq x y z
N ASN A 1 13.14 -4.10 -4.15
CA ASN A 1 11.79 -4.48 -4.54
C ASN A 1 11.36 -5.71 -3.76
N GLN A 2 10.57 -5.54 -2.70
CA GLN A 2 10.17 -6.63 -1.80
C GLN A 2 9.31 -7.70 -2.51
N MET A 3 8.50 -7.33 -3.50
CA MET A 3 7.65 -8.27 -4.24
C MET A 3 8.45 -9.38 -4.94
N LYS A 4 9.67 -9.11 -5.37
CA LYS A 4 10.54 -10.09 -6.04
C LYS A 4 10.77 -11.35 -5.20
N TYR A 5 10.86 -11.23 -3.87
CA TYR A 5 11.07 -12.38 -2.97
C TYR A 5 9.86 -13.29 -2.84
N TYR A 6 8.68 -12.77 -3.10
CA TYR A 6 7.43 -13.51 -2.96
C TYR A 6 6.95 -14.12 -4.27
N VAL A 7 7.28 -13.51 -5.43
CA VAL A 7 6.90 -14.05 -6.74
C VAL A 7 7.82 -15.22 -7.10
N LYS A 8 7.24 -16.38 -7.41
CA LYS A 8 7.96 -17.60 -7.77
C LYS A 8 8.02 -17.83 -9.28
N GLU A 9 6.92 -17.58 -9.96
CA GLU A 9 6.77 -17.79 -11.40
C GLU A 9 5.75 -16.78 -11.95
N ILE A 10 5.97 -16.34 -13.17
CA ILE A 10 5.04 -15.50 -13.94
C ILE A 10 4.80 -16.16 -15.29
N LYS A 11 3.54 -16.24 -15.73
CA LYS A 11 3.18 -16.47 -17.13
C LYS A 11 2.99 -15.11 -17.77
N LEU A 12 3.82 -14.79 -18.75
CA LEU A 12 3.85 -13.50 -19.42
C LEU A 12 3.51 -13.69 -20.90
N MET A 13 2.57 -12.91 -21.40
CA MET A 13 2.31 -12.77 -22.83
C MET A 13 3.14 -11.61 -23.35
N ILE A 14 4.06 -11.91 -24.26
CA ILE A 14 4.92 -10.94 -24.92
C ILE A 14 4.40 -10.63 -26.32
N GLN A 15 5.15 -9.82 -27.09
CA GLN A 15 4.83 -9.49 -28.46
C GLN A 15 4.46 -10.75 -29.27
N ASN A 16 3.57 -10.60 -30.28
CA ASN A 16 3.06 -11.69 -31.14
C ASN A 16 2.26 -12.76 -30.38
N LYS A 17 1.63 -12.40 -29.26
CA LYS A 17 0.81 -13.29 -28.42
C LYS A 17 1.55 -14.52 -27.89
N LYS A 18 2.89 -14.53 -27.96
CA LYS A 18 3.69 -15.63 -27.41
C LYS A 18 3.64 -15.60 -25.87
N ILE A 19 3.35 -16.77 -25.30
CA ILE A 19 3.29 -16.94 -23.83
C ILE A 19 4.59 -17.61 -23.37
N ILE A 20 5.25 -17.00 -22.41
CA ILE A 20 6.46 -17.53 -21.78
C ILE A 20 6.28 -17.66 -20.29
N LYS A 21 6.96 -18.65 -19.69
CA LYS A 21 7.10 -18.79 -18.22
C LYS A 21 8.42 -18.18 -17.80
N CYS A 22 8.35 -17.30 -16.79
CA CYS A 22 9.49 -16.61 -16.24
C CYS A 22 9.59 -16.88 -14.74
N SER A 23 10.82 -17.11 -14.27
CA SER A 23 11.11 -17.34 -12.85
C SER A 23 12.54 -16.88 -12.54
N SER A 24 12.97 -17.00 -11.28
CA SER A 24 14.36 -16.74 -10.89
C SER A 24 15.39 -17.62 -11.61
N VAL A 25 14.95 -18.76 -12.20
CA VAL A 25 15.83 -19.72 -12.91
C VAL A 25 15.59 -19.66 -14.41
N LYS A 26 14.33 -19.59 -14.86
CA LYS A 26 13.95 -19.62 -16.28
C LYS A 26 13.57 -18.22 -16.77
N ASN A 27 14.17 -17.77 -17.87
CA ASN A 27 13.95 -16.41 -18.40
C ASN A 27 14.18 -15.32 -17.35
N LYS A 28 15.23 -15.47 -16.55
CA LYS A 28 15.51 -14.65 -15.35
C LYS A 28 15.54 -13.16 -15.66
N LYS A 29 16.18 -12.74 -16.76
CA LYS A 29 16.26 -11.31 -17.14
C LYS A 29 14.88 -10.69 -17.34
N ILE A 30 13.99 -11.39 -18.06
CA ILE A 30 12.62 -10.91 -18.29
C ILE A 30 11.83 -10.95 -16.97
N PHE A 31 12.02 -11.99 -16.14
CA PHE A 31 11.41 -12.07 -14.82
C PHE A 31 11.77 -10.86 -13.94
N ASP A 32 13.06 -10.54 -13.87
CA ASP A 32 13.57 -9.42 -13.06
C ASP A 32 13.05 -8.06 -13.58
N LEU A 33 12.93 -7.89 -14.88
CA LEU A 33 12.38 -6.69 -15.52
C LEU A 33 10.87 -6.57 -15.37
N THR A 34 10.15 -7.69 -15.29
CA THR A 34 8.68 -7.69 -15.18
C THR A 34 8.22 -7.25 -13.80
N ILE A 35 8.93 -7.67 -12.74
CA ILE A 35 8.58 -7.32 -11.36
C ILE A 35 8.93 -5.86 -11.08
N GLY A 36 7.91 -5.00 -11.05
CA GLY A 36 8.07 -3.55 -10.94
C GLY A 36 8.36 -2.86 -12.26
N GLY A 37 8.17 -3.54 -13.40
CA GLY A 37 8.44 -3.03 -14.75
C GLY A 37 7.28 -2.29 -15.41
N PHE A 38 6.25 -1.90 -14.69
CA PHE A 38 5.10 -1.10 -15.17
C PHE A 38 4.40 -1.66 -16.42
N GLY A 39 4.47 -2.98 -16.63
CA GLY A 39 3.85 -3.63 -17.81
C GLY A 39 4.66 -3.53 -19.12
N LEU A 40 5.85 -2.93 -19.09
CA LEU A 40 6.67 -2.72 -20.31
C LEU A 40 7.19 -4.01 -20.93
N THR A 41 7.22 -5.12 -20.20
CA THR A 41 7.71 -6.42 -20.69
C THR A 41 6.64 -7.27 -21.34
N GLY A 42 5.36 -6.94 -21.13
CA GLY A 42 4.22 -7.68 -21.64
C GLY A 42 3.06 -7.76 -20.64
N VAL A 43 2.06 -8.58 -20.96
CA VAL A 43 0.87 -8.76 -20.11
C VAL A 43 1.04 -9.98 -19.20
N ILE A 44 0.92 -9.77 -17.89
CA ILE A 44 0.95 -10.87 -16.91
C ILE A 44 -0.38 -11.61 -16.96
N LEU A 45 -0.37 -12.88 -17.36
CA LEU A 45 -1.55 -13.74 -17.40
C LEU A 45 -1.81 -14.43 -16.07
N SER A 46 -0.74 -14.84 -15.37
CA SER A 46 -0.81 -15.43 -14.05
C SER A 46 0.52 -15.33 -13.32
N ALA A 47 0.47 -15.33 -11.99
CA ALA A 47 1.66 -15.37 -11.14
C ALA A 47 1.48 -16.39 -10.02
N LYS A 48 2.57 -17.12 -9.68
CA LYS A 48 2.66 -17.92 -8.46
C LYS A 48 3.35 -17.10 -7.38
N ILE A 49 2.66 -16.87 -6.28
CA ILE A 49 3.13 -16.05 -5.17
C ILE A 49 3.28 -16.92 -3.93
N LYS A 50 4.41 -16.79 -3.24
CA LYS A 50 4.61 -17.38 -1.92
C LYS A 50 3.87 -16.55 -0.89
N LEU A 51 2.92 -17.14 -0.20
CA LEU A 51 2.19 -16.47 0.88
C LEU A 51 2.98 -16.59 2.20
N LYS A 52 2.86 -15.57 3.03
CA LYS A 52 3.35 -15.58 4.41
C LYS A 52 2.28 -16.21 5.30
N LYS A 53 2.69 -17.16 6.13
CA LYS A 53 1.81 -17.68 7.17
C LYS A 53 1.64 -16.64 8.27
N ILE A 54 0.40 -16.31 8.60
CA ILE A 54 0.04 -15.37 9.66
C ILE A 54 -0.67 -16.12 10.79
N ASN A 55 -0.50 -15.67 12.02
CA ASN A 55 -1.15 -16.24 13.20
C ASN A 55 -2.45 -15.52 13.57
N SER A 56 -2.61 -14.28 13.10
CA SER A 56 -3.77 -13.46 13.37
C SER A 56 -4.11 -12.60 12.16
N SER A 57 -5.40 -12.36 11.91
CA SER A 57 -5.88 -11.37 10.94
C SER A 57 -5.89 -9.94 11.52
N LEU A 58 -5.61 -9.80 12.81
CA LEU A 58 -5.53 -8.50 13.46
C LEU A 58 -4.15 -7.87 13.29
N ILE A 59 -4.11 -6.58 13.02
CA ILE A 59 -2.89 -5.78 12.99
C ILE A 59 -2.90 -4.76 14.12
N ASN A 60 -1.85 -4.76 14.92
CA ASN A 60 -1.55 -3.70 15.88
C ASN A 60 -0.92 -2.55 15.10
N GLN A 61 -1.67 -1.46 14.96
CA GLN A 61 -1.26 -0.29 14.21
C GLN A 61 -0.76 0.82 15.13
N LYS A 62 0.37 1.45 14.75
CA LYS A 62 0.88 2.69 15.32
C LYS A 62 0.87 3.76 14.23
N VAL A 63 0.37 4.95 14.55
CA VAL A 63 0.34 6.09 13.63
C VAL A 63 1.19 7.21 14.19
N ILE A 64 2.09 7.76 13.37
CA ILE A 64 2.96 8.88 13.74
C ILE A 64 2.80 9.98 12.71
N GLY A 65 2.48 11.21 13.17
CA GLY A 65 2.44 12.39 12.31
C GLY A 65 3.84 12.96 12.07
N PHE A 66 4.01 13.65 10.94
CA PHE A 66 5.21 14.42 10.64
C PHE A 66 4.84 15.72 9.91
N SER A 67 5.67 16.75 10.08
CA SER A 67 5.49 18.08 9.46
C SER A 67 6.76 18.61 8.80
N SER A 68 7.81 17.79 8.73
CA SER A 68 9.06 18.11 8.02
C SER A 68 9.68 16.85 7.42
N TYR A 69 10.63 17.04 6.50
CA TYR A 69 11.43 15.96 5.93
C TYR A 69 12.25 15.23 7.00
N ASP A 70 12.85 15.97 7.94
CA ASP A 70 13.68 15.37 9.00
C ASP A 70 12.85 14.42 9.87
N GLN A 71 11.64 14.84 10.26
CA GLN A 71 10.71 13.98 10.99
C GLN A 71 10.30 12.76 10.18
N PHE A 72 10.03 12.92 8.88
CA PHE A 72 9.70 11.80 8.00
C PHE A 72 10.85 10.81 7.89
N PHE A 73 12.08 11.27 7.68
CA PHE A 73 13.26 10.41 7.58
C PHE A 73 13.63 9.76 8.93
N ALA A 74 13.39 10.44 10.06
CA ALA A 74 13.56 9.83 11.38
C ALA A 74 12.69 8.57 11.56
N HIS A 75 11.53 8.48 10.90
CA HIS A 75 10.70 7.28 10.90
C HIS A 75 11.37 6.08 10.24
N SER A 76 12.40 6.28 9.40
CA SER A 76 13.14 5.19 8.75
C SER A 76 13.75 4.21 9.75
N ASN A 77 14.14 4.70 10.93
CA ASN A 77 14.69 3.88 12.01
C ASN A 77 13.62 2.98 12.64
N GLU A 78 12.37 3.43 12.63
CA GLU A 78 11.24 2.65 13.14
C GLU A 78 10.79 1.55 12.16
N ILE A 79 10.95 1.75 10.83
CA ILE A 79 10.47 0.81 9.80
C ILE A 79 10.94 -0.62 10.04
N LYS A 80 12.21 -0.78 10.47
CA LYS A 80 12.81 -2.11 10.70
C LYS A 80 12.14 -2.92 11.79
N LYS A 81 11.37 -2.27 12.68
CA LYS A 81 10.68 -2.92 13.81
C LYS A 81 9.28 -3.43 13.44
N TYR A 82 8.81 -3.09 12.23
CA TYR A 82 7.44 -3.38 11.80
C TYR A 82 7.41 -4.20 10.51
N GLU A 83 6.38 -5.03 10.38
CA GLU A 83 6.15 -5.84 9.18
C GLU A 83 5.59 -5.02 8.02
N TYR A 84 4.79 -4.02 8.34
CA TYR A 84 4.09 -3.16 7.40
C TYR A 84 4.37 -1.71 7.71
N TYR A 85 4.62 -0.96 6.65
CA TYR A 85 4.83 0.47 6.72
C TYR A 85 4.23 1.15 5.49
N VAL A 86 3.44 2.18 5.73
CA VAL A 86 2.87 3.04 4.69
C VAL A 86 2.89 4.48 5.19
N SER A 87 3.31 5.42 4.35
CA SER A 87 3.21 6.85 4.65
C SER A 87 2.28 7.52 3.66
N TRP A 88 1.42 8.35 4.20
CA TRP A 88 0.61 9.27 3.44
C TRP A 88 1.23 10.67 3.56
N ILE A 89 1.66 11.23 2.42
CA ILE A 89 2.42 12.46 2.35
C ILE A 89 1.60 13.50 1.61
N GLN A 90 1.47 14.68 2.21
CA GLN A 90 0.95 15.89 1.57
C GLN A 90 2.12 16.80 1.25
N TYR A 91 2.18 17.25 0.02
CA TYR A 91 3.14 18.23 -0.44
C TYR A 91 2.47 19.61 -0.51
N PHE A 92 3.15 20.65 -0.03
CA PHE A 92 2.71 22.04 -0.09
C PHE A 92 3.70 22.88 -0.90
N ASP A 93 3.22 23.94 -1.56
CA ASP A 93 3.98 24.76 -2.50
C ASP A 93 5.29 25.35 -1.96
N ASN A 94 5.47 25.47 -0.65
CA ASN A 94 6.69 26.00 -0.03
C ASN A 94 7.68 24.89 0.39
N GLN A 95 7.80 23.80 -0.37
CA GLN A 95 8.66 22.65 -0.04
C GLN A 95 8.39 22.04 1.35
N ARG A 96 7.23 22.32 1.92
CA ARG A 96 6.81 21.74 3.20
C ARG A 96 6.05 20.45 2.95
N ILE A 97 6.35 19.44 3.75
CA ILE A 97 5.57 18.20 3.77
C ILE A 97 4.88 18.06 5.12
N LYS A 98 3.70 17.48 5.08
CA LYS A 98 3.00 16.96 6.26
C LYS A 98 2.45 15.59 5.93
N GLY A 99 2.26 14.75 6.93
CA GLY A 99 1.67 13.45 6.69
C GLY A 99 1.57 12.57 7.90
N LEU A 100 1.18 11.33 7.64
CA LEU A 100 1.03 10.29 8.64
C LEU A 100 1.79 9.04 8.19
N SER A 101 2.57 8.48 9.08
CA SER A 101 3.24 7.20 8.91
C SER A 101 2.48 6.13 9.70
N TYR A 102 2.08 5.08 9.01
CA TYR A 102 1.36 3.94 9.57
C TYR A 102 2.33 2.76 9.67
N PHE A 103 2.48 2.24 10.86
CA PHE A 103 3.30 1.06 11.15
C PHE A 103 2.39 -0.05 11.65
N GLY A 104 2.64 -1.29 11.23
CA GLY A 104 1.80 -2.41 11.62
C GLY A 104 2.56 -3.72 11.81
N ASN A 105 2.16 -4.47 12.83
CA ASN A 105 2.58 -5.84 13.05
C ASN A 105 1.35 -6.72 13.27
N HIS A 106 1.38 -7.97 12.82
CA HIS A 106 0.33 -8.91 13.19
C HIS A 106 0.23 -9.04 14.71
N SER A 107 -1.00 -9.07 15.23
CA SER A 107 -1.24 -9.34 16.63
C SER A 107 -0.73 -10.75 16.99
N LYS A 108 -0.24 -10.88 18.23
CA LYS A 108 0.16 -12.17 18.79
C LYS A 108 -1.05 -13.03 19.17
N ASP A 109 -2.23 -12.43 19.28
CA ASP A 109 -3.48 -13.13 19.58
C ASP A 109 -3.83 -14.03 18.42
N LYS A 110 -4.01 -15.33 18.69
CA LYS A 110 -4.37 -16.36 17.68
C LYS A 110 -5.84 -16.24 17.25
N LYS A 111 -6.28 -15.03 16.89
CA LYS A 111 -7.66 -14.80 16.43
C LYS A 111 -7.66 -14.59 14.93
N ILE A 112 -8.27 -15.53 14.22
CA ILE A 112 -8.54 -15.39 12.78
C ILE A 112 -10.01 -15.03 12.64
N TYR A 113 -10.29 -13.83 12.18
CA TYR A 113 -11.64 -13.39 11.87
C TYR A 113 -11.90 -13.61 10.37
N ASN A 114 -13.00 -14.24 10.05
CA ASN A 114 -13.49 -14.30 8.69
C ASN A 114 -13.94 -12.89 8.28
N ILE A 115 -13.15 -12.24 7.46
CA ILE A 115 -13.48 -10.93 6.94
C ILE A 115 -14.53 -11.14 5.84
N LYS A 116 -15.76 -10.78 6.11
CA LYS A 116 -16.72 -10.52 5.03
C LYS A 116 -16.24 -9.25 4.33
N ILE A 117 -15.64 -9.41 3.15
CA ILE A 117 -15.38 -8.27 2.26
C ILE A 117 -16.74 -7.67 1.98
N ARG A 118 -17.03 -6.56 2.63
CA ARG A 118 -18.22 -5.79 2.36
C ARG A 118 -17.96 -5.09 1.03
N ASP A 119 -18.58 -5.57 -0.04
CA ASP A 119 -18.65 -4.82 -1.30
C ASP A 119 -19.28 -3.46 -0.98
N GLN A 120 -18.43 -2.49 -0.71
CA GLN A 120 -18.87 -1.10 -0.62
C GLN A 120 -19.23 -0.68 -2.05
N LYS A 121 -20.49 -0.88 -2.42
CA LYS A 121 -21.06 -0.19 -3.58
C LYS A 121 -20.90 1.30 -3.30
N LEU A 122 -19.87 1.90 -3.86
CA LEU A 122 -19.72 3.35 -3.85
C LEU A 122 -20.98 3.93 -4.49
N ASN A 123 -21.77 4.64 -3.69
CA ASN A 123 -22.95 5.29 -4.19
C ASN A 123 -22.49 6.32 -5.24
N LEU A 124 -23.00 6.23 -6.47
CA LEU A 124 -22.66 7.14 -7.59
C LEU A 124 -22.77 8.61 -7.18
N PHE A 125 -23.72 8.93 -6.32
CA PHE A 125 -23.90 10.26 -5.75
C PHE A 125 -22.67 10.69 -4.90
N TYR A 126 -22.17 9.79 -4.05
CA TYR A 126 -20.98 10.06 -3.24
C TYR A 126 -19.72 10.25 -4.10
N TYR A 127 -19.61 9.47 -5.18
CA TYR A 127 -18.50 9.61 -6.14
C TYR A 127 -18.56 10.96 -6.88
N SER A 128 -19.75 11.42 -7.29
CA SER A 128 -19.93 12.72 -7.95
C SER A 128 -19.58 13.88 -7.03
N ILE A 129 -19.99 13.80 -5.76
CA ILE A 129 -19.60 14.79 -4.73
C ILE A 129 -18.08 14.78 -4.52
N LEU A 130 -17.46 13.62 -4.33
CA LEU A 130 -16.01 13.51 -4.19
C LEU A 130 -15.28 14.10 -5.40
N LYS A 131 -15.77 13.85 -6.62
CA LYS A 131 -15.19 14.38 -7.85
C LYS A 131 -15.22 15.91 -7.89
N LEU A 132 -16.34 16.54 -7.50
CA LEU A 132 -16.46 18.00 -7.38
C LEU A 132 -15.48 18.55 -6.34
N PHE A 133 -15.37 17.89 -5.18
CA PHE A 133 -14.45 18.32 -4.12
C PHE A 133 -12.97 18.14 -4.50
N THR A 134 -12.62 17.11 -5.28
CA THR A 134 -11.22 16.87 -5.68
C THR A 134 -10.76 17.77 -6.83
N GLN A 135 -11.65 18.43 -7.54
CA GLN A 135 -11.30 19.40 -8.58
C GLN A 135 -10.91 20.78 -8.03
N ASN A 136 -11.25 21.09 -6.78
CA ASN A 136 -10.95 22.37 -6.16
C ASN A 136 -9.81 22.24 -5.14
N TYR A 137 -8.74 22.99 -5.36
CA TYR A 137 -7.54 23.02 -4.49
C TYR A 137 -7.88 23.29 -3.01
N TYR A 138 -8.79 24.24 -2.75
CA TYR A 138 -9.19 24.57 -1.37
C TYR A 138 -9.97 23.45 -0.70
N CYS A 139 -10.82 22.77 -1.45
CA CYS A 139 -11.56 21.60 -0.94
C CYS A 139 -10.63 20.45 -0.60
N ILE A 140 -9.59 20.21 -1.40
CA ILE A 140 -8.57 19.20 -1.09
C ILE A 140 -7.83 19.54 0.21
N LYS A 141 -7.48 20.82 0.41
CA LYS A 141 -6.85 21.27 1.68
C LYS A 141 -7.74 21.01 2.88
N ILE A 142 -9.02 21.31 2.80
CA ILE A 142 -10.00 21.08 3.87
C ILE A 142 -10.13 19.58 4.16
N LEU A 143 -10.31 18.75 3.14
CA LEU A 143 -10.39 17.28 3.30
C LEU A 143 -9.13 16.72 3.96
N ASN A 144 -7.98 17.18 3.55
CA ASN A 144 -6.70 16.77 4.09
C ASN A 144 -6.54 17.19 5.56
N PHE A 145 -6.99 18.38 5.92
CA PHE A 145 -7.01 18.87 7.30
C PHE A 145 -7.89 17.99 8.19
N PHE A 146 -9.12 17.70 7.76
CA PHE A 146 -10.00 16.81 8.51
C PHE A 146 -9.45 15.39 8.63
N HIS A 147 -8.86 14.86 7.55
CA HIS A 147 -8.23 13.54 7.59
C HIS A 147 -7.09 13.47 8.62
N GLN A 148 -6.25 14.50 8.69
CA GLN A 148 -5.20 14.58 9.71
C GLN A 148 -5.77 14.66 11.13
N LEU A 149 -6.79 15.49 11.33
CA LEU A 149 -7.40 15.73 12.64
C LEU A 149 -8.09 14.47 13.19
N LEU A 150 -8.79 13.74 12.34
CA LEU A 150 -9.45 12.49 12.70
C LEU A 150 -8.46 11.35 12.98
N LYS A 151 -7.31 11.31 12.28
CA LYS A 151 -6.34 10.21 12.40
C LYS A 151 -5.24 10.46 13.42
N SER A 152 -4.89 11.72 13.70
CA SER A 152 -3.88 12.07 14.72
C SER A 152 -4.30 11.70 16.14
N ASN A 153 -5.62 11.59 16.39
CA ASN A 153 -6.17 11.21 17.69
C ASN A 153 -6.21 9.69 17.95
N PHE A 154 -5.82 8.85 16.96
CA PHE A 154 -5.84 7.39 17.08
C PHE A 154 -4.45 6.80 17.26
N TYR A 155 -3.85 6.94 18.43
CA TYR A 155 -2.48 6.51 18.73
C TYR A 155 -2.25 4.99 18.79
N LYS A 156 -3.25 4.19 19.04
CA LYS A 156 -3.18 2.72 18.94
C LYS A 156 -4.54 2.16 18.59
N LYS A 157 -4.69 1.54 17.46
CA LYS A 157 -5.88 0.78 17.10
C LYS A 157 -5.50 -0.60 16.59
N THR A 158 -6.15 -1.63 17.11
CA THR A 158 -6.12 -2.96 16.51
C THR A 158 -7.13 -2.94 15.37
N VAL A 159 -6.66 -3.19 14.15
CA VAL A 159 -7.48 -3.15 12.93
C VAL A 159 -7.58 -4.56 12.39
N ASN A 160 -8.79 -5.00 12.00
CA ASN A 160 -8.98 -6.18 11.18
C ASN A 160 -8.53 -5.89 9.75
N LEU A 161 -7.78 -6.81 9.18
CA LEU A 161 -7.44 -6.82 7.76
C LEU A 161 -8.64 -7.22 6.91
#